data_256046090d3c7136603fd1e3f1a87197
#
_entry.id   256046090d3c7136603fd1e3f1a87197
#
_cell.length_a   1.000
_cell.length_b   1.000
_cell.length_c   1.000
_cell.angle_alpha   90.00
_cell.angle_beta   90.00
_cell.angle_gamma   90.00
#
_symmetry.space_group_name_H-M   'P 1'
#
loop_
_entity.id
_entity.type
_entity.pdbx_description
1 polymer ?
#
loop_
_entity_poly.entity_id
_entity_poly.type
_entity_poly.pdbx_seq_one_letter_code
_entity_poly.pdbx_strand_id
1 'polypeptide(L)'
;KRTKMKIKFNNTECETNATTSVEFLSSKSSDENDVWIINGFCTREAVPLSEGDELFCIARGIMPPREALEAMMSSRHTPKVHNKLKKSVVAVCGLGGLGSNIAIMLARIGVGRLILIDFDVVEPSNLNRQSYFVEDLGKLKTKALSEQIAKINPFISTQTHALKITHENIPTLFTGCDIVCEAFDSALAKAMLAQNFHKHFPQTTLICASGLAGYGNSNEIKTRKI
;
A
#
# COMPACT_ATOMS: atom_id res chain seq x y z
N LYS A 1 -9.76 44.22 5.85
CA LYS A 1 -10.39 43.02 5.24
C LYS A 1 -9.40 41.89 5.41
N ARG A 2 -9.77 40.83 6.19
CA ARG A 2 -8.92 39.64 6.29
C ARG A 2 -8.81 39.01 4.91
N THR A 3 -7.59 38.67 4.48
CA THR A 3 -7.34 38.02 3.21
C THR A 3 -7.84 36.54 3.37
N LYS A 4 -8.71 36.10 2.46
CA LYS A 4 -9.13 34.73 2.42
C LYS A 4 -7.94 33.86 2.06
N MET A 5 -7.77 32.72 2.73
CA MET A 5 -6.77 31.70 2.40
C MET A 5 -7.43 30.50 1.72
N LYS A 6 -6.72 29.84 0.84
CA LYS A 6 -7.14 28.60 0.20
C LYS A 6 -6.61 27.41 0.96
N ILE A 7 -7.49 26.51 1.31
CA ILE A 7 -7.19 25.23 1.98
C ILE A 7 -7.89 24.09 1.25
N LYS A 8 -7.53 22.85 1.55
CA LYS A 8 -8.28 21.70 1.11
C LYS A 8 -9.08 21.11 2.26
N PHE A 9 -10.38 20.97 2.08
CA PHE A 9 -11.27 20.31 3.02
C PHE A 9 -11.87 19.05 2.39
N ASN A 10 -11.63 17.89 2.98
CA ASN A 10 -12.03 16.58 2.44
C ASN A 10 -11.67 16.43 0.95
N ASN A 11 -10.44 16.84 0.59
CA ASN A 11 -9.87 16.85 -0.75
C ASN A 11 -10.49 17.86 -1.75
N THR A 12 -11.34 18.78 -1.27
CA THR A 12 -11.93 19.84 -2.10
C THR A 12 -11.29 21.18 -1.73
N GLU A 13 -10.83 21.96 -2.71
CA GLU A 13 -10.35 23.31 -2.47
C GLU A 13 -11.48 24.22 -2.00
N CYS A 14 -11.23 24.97 -0.96
CA CYS A 14 -12.15 25.99 -0.45
C CYS A 14 -11.40 27.19 0.11
N GLU A 15 -12.08 28.35 0.12
CA GLU A 15 -11.57 29.57 0.75
C GLU A 15 -12.12 29.71 2.17
N THR A 16 -11.28 30.16 3.08
CA THR A 16 -11.67 30.41 4.47
C THR A 16 -11.07 31.70 5.02
N ASN A 17 -11.75 32.28 6.01
CA ASN A 17 -11.24 33.36 6.85
C ASN A 17 -10.85 32.85 8.25
N ALA A 18 -11.06 31.54 8.51
CA ALA A 18 -10.69 30.93 9.79
C ALA A 18 -9.17 31.00 9.99
N THR A 19 -8.75 31.30 11.19
CA THR A 19 -7.34 31.42 11.57
C THR A 19 -6.79 30.15 12.19
N THR A 20 -7.69 29.28 12.67
CA THR A 20 -7.33 28.00 13.31
C THR A 20 -8.16 26.84 12.78
N SER A 21 -7.63 25.64 12.94
CA SER A 21 -8.31 24.38 12.60
C SER A 21 -9.64 24.22 13.36
N VAL A 22 -9.69 24.61 14.62
CA VAL A 22 -10.89 24.52 15.45
C VAL A 22 -11.97 25.46 14.91
N GLU A 23 -11.63 26.73 14.60
CA GLU A 23 -12.57 27.69 14.04
C GLU A 23 -13.20 27.18 12.74
N PHE A 24 -12.40 26.55 11.87
CA PHE A 24 -12.89 26.01 10.61
C PHE A 24 -13.71 24.72 10.81
N LEU A 25 -13.16 23.73 11.50
CA LEU A 25 -13.76 22.38 11.60
C LEU A 25 -15.02 22.37 12.48
N SER A 26 -15.08 23.22 13.54
CA SER A 26 -16.30 23.36 14.34
C SER A 26 -17.50 23.93 13.54
N SER A 27 -17.21 24.65 12.45
CA SER A 27 -18.27 25.08 11.52
C SER A 27 -18.76 23.96 10.60
N LYS A 28 -18.03 22.83 10.50
CA LYS A 28 -18.33 21.68 9.63
C LYS A 28 -18.92 20.50 10.38
N SER A 29 -18.57 20.31 11.63
CA SER A 29 -19.13 19.29 12.51
C SER A 29 -19.15 19.76 13.96
N SER A 30 -20.25 19.47 14.64
CA SER A 30 -20.42 19.67 16.09
C SER A 30 -20.33 18.35 16.89
N ASP A 31 -20.18 17.20 16.23
CA ASP A 31 -20.07 15.91 16.90
C ASP A 31 -18.66 15.74 17.47
N GLU A 32 -18.57 15.55 18.78
CA GLU A 32 -17.32 15.31 19.51
C GLU A 32 -16.64 13.99 19.12
N ASN A 33 -17.38 13.05 18.53
CA ASN A 33 -16.87 11.77 18.08
C ASN A 33 -16.22 11.81 16.69
N ASP A 34 -16.44 12.87 15.93
CA ASP A 34 -15.85 13.02 14.62
C ASP A 34 -14.32 13.13 14.70
N VAL A 35 -13.62 12.54 13.73
CA VAL A 35 -12.17 12.57 13.68
C VAL A 35 -11.71 13.75 12.82
N TRP A 36 -10.93 14.64 13.42
CA TRP A 36 -10.31 15.77 12.73
C TRP A 36 -8.86 15.48 12.42
N ILE A 37 -8.44 15.70 11.18
CA ILE A 37 -7.08 15.48 10.72
C ILE A 37 -6.60 16.74 10.00
N ILE A 38 -5.44 17.24 10.39
CA ILE A 38 -4.79 18.41 9.82
C ILE A 38 -3.40 18.00 9.34
N ASN A 39 -3.15 18.13 8.04
CA ASN A 39 -1.87 17.77 7.41
C ASN A 39 -1.37 16.35 7.80
N GLY A 40 -2.28 15.39 7.93
CA GLY A 40 -1.97 14.01 8.30
C GLY A 40 -1.98 13.71 9.80
N PHE A 41 -2.13 14.72 10.66
CA PHE A 41 -2.14 14.57 12.13
C PHE A 41 -3.54 14.68 12.69
N CYS A 42 -3.92 13.69 13.50
CA CYS A 42 -5.19 13.72 14.24
C CYS A 42 -5.05 14.63 15.46
N THR A 43 -5.83 15.69 15.53
CA THR A 43 -5.82 16.62 16.66
C THR A 43 -7.15 17.37 16.78
N ARG A 44 -7.49 17.77 18.00
CA ARG A 44 -8.55 18.73 18.31
C ARG A 44 -8.03 20.03 18.88
N GLU A 45 -6.72 20.18 18.92
CA GLU A 45 -6.09 21.44 19.34
C GLU A 45 -6.25 22.50 18.25
N ALA A 46 -6.22 23.76 18.67
CA ALA A 46 -6.29 24.90 17.77
C ALA A 46 -4.94 25.08 17.05
N VAL A 47 -4.82 24.49 15.87
CA VAL A 47 -3.64 24.65 15.01
C VAL A 47 -3.85 25.87 14.13
N PRO A 48 -2.89 26.82 14.05
CA PRO A 48 -2.94 27.91 13.08
C PRO A 48 -3.02 27.40 11.66
N LEU A 49 -3.93 27.97 10.84
CA LEU A 49 -4.09 27.59 9.45
C LEU A 49 -3.19 28.44 8.54
N SER A 50 -2.68 27.79 7.51
CA SER A 50 -1.85 28.36 6.45
C SER A 50 -2.41 28.02 5.06
N GLU A 51 -1.98 28.79 4.06
CA GLU A 51 -2.32 28.54 2.66
C GLU A 51 -1.88 27.13 2.23
N GLY A 52 -2.82 26.37 1.67
CA GLY A 52 -2.57 25.01 1.18
C GLY A 52 -2.72 23.91 2.21
N ASP A 53 -3.09 24.21 3.46
CA ASP A 53 -3.34 23.17 4.47
C ASP A 53 -4.43 22.20 4.06
N GLU A 54 -4.25 20.92 4.43
CA GLU A 54 -5.19 19.84 4.16
C GLU A 54 -5.92 19.41 5.45
N LEU A 55 -7.23 19.62 5.47
CA LEU A 55 -8.08 19.29 6.61
C LEU A 55 -9.11 18.23 6.24
N PHE A 56 -9.31 17.28 7.14
CA PHE A 56 -10.36 16.27 7.03
C PHE A 56 -11.22 16.25 8.29
N CYS A 57 -12.54 16.08 8.06
CA CYS A 57 -13.51 15.75 9.09
C CYS A 57 -14.15 14.42 8.70
N ILE A 58 -13.91 13.38 9.48
CA ILE A 58 -14.45 12.04 9.24
C ILE A 58 -15.57 11.80 10.25
N ALA A 59 -16.80 11.78 9.77
CA ALA A 59 -17.96 11.45 10.60
C ALA A 59 -17.85 9.99 11.08
N ARG A 60 -17.85 9.80 12.38
CA ARG A 60 -17.63 8.48 12.98
C ARG A 60 -18.83 7.56 12.72
N GLY A 61 -18.54 6.34 12.22
CA GLY A 61 -19.58 5.32 11.96
C GLY A 61 -20.41 5.57 10.69
N ILE A 62 -20.11 6.61 9.92
CA ILE A 62 -20.79 6.92 8.66
C ILE A 62 -19.86 6.59 7.48
N MET A 63 -20.36 5.80 6.53
CA MET A 63 -19.64 5.52 5.28
C MET A 63 -19.59 6.80 4.44
N PRO A 64 -18.41 7.33 4.11
CA PRO A 64 -18.29 8.51 3.27
C PRO A 64 -18.68 8.19 1.81
N PRO A 65 -19.02 9.21 1.01
CA PRO A 65 -19.18 9.07 -0.43
C PRO A 65 -17.87 8.53 -1.06
N ARG A 66 -18.02 7.79 -2.17
CA ARG A 66 -16.86 7.16 -2.84
C ARG A 66 -15.77 8.18 -3.20
N GLU A 67 -16.17 9.37 -3.62
CA GLU A 67 -15.29 10.47 -4.04
C GLU A 67 -14.42 10.99 -2.88
N ALA A 68 -14.94 10.94 -1.66
CA ALA A 68 -14.22 11.35 -0.46
C ALA A 68 -13.47 10.19 0.22
N LEU A 69 -13.89 8.93 -0.02
CA LEU A 69 -13.36 7.76 0.66
C LEU A 69 -11.85 7.61 0.48
N GLU A 70 -11.33 7.71 -0.75
CA GLU A 70 -9.89 7.58 -1.02
C GLU A 70 -9.08 8.63 -0.27
N ALA A 71 -9.53 9.88 -0.29
CA ALA A 71 -8.88 10.97 0.40
C ALA A 71 -8.89 10.75 1.92
N MET A 72 -10.01 10.31 2.49
CA MET A 72 -10.12 9.99 3.91
C MET A 72 -9.26 8.79 4.32
N MET A 73 -9.16 7.76 3.50
CA MET A 73 -8.26 6.61 3.73
C MET A 73 -6.79 7.03 3.80
N SER A 74 -6.38 8.02 3.00
CA SER A 74 -5.01 8.54 2.95
C SER A 74 -4.76 9.74 3.84
N SER A 75 -5.77 10.23 4.56
CA SER A 75 -5.73 11.49 5.33
C SER A 75 -4.64 11.54 6.42
N ARG A 76 -4.13 10.40 6.87
CA ARG A 76 -3.02 10.29 7.84
C ARG A 76 -1.64 10.20 7.18
N HIS A 77 -1.56 10.20 5.87
CA HIS A 77 -0.28 10.27 5.18
C HIS A 77 0.28 11.70 5.26
N THR A 78 1.59 11.81 5.38
CA THR A 78 2.27 13.10 5.21
C THR A 78 1.92 13.67 3.83
N PRO A 79 1.67 14.99 3.71
CA PRO A 79 1.36 15.63 2.43
C PRO A 79 2.33 15.22 1.32
N LYS A 80 1.80 14.94 0.13
CA LYS A 80 2.52 14.46 -1.08
C LYS A 80 2.95 12.98 -1.05
N VAL A 81 3.01 12.28 0.09
CA VAL A 81 3.36 10.86 0.15
C VAL A 81 2.31 10.02 -0.56
N HIS A 82 1.03 10.27 -0.31
CA HIS A 82 -0.06 9.54 -0.96
C HIS A 82 0.03 9.61 -2.50
N ASN A 83 0.33 10.78 -3.07
CA ASN A 83 0.46 10.95 -4.51
C ASN A 83 1.61 10.13 -5.13
N LYS A 84 2.70 9.93 -4.39
CA LYS A 84 3.80 9.06 -4.81
C LYS A 84 3.37 7.60 -4.77
N LEU A 85 2.75 7.16 -3.67
CA LEU A 85 2.24 5.79 -3.53
C LEU A 85 1.21 5.44 -4.61
N LYS A 86 0.26 6.34 -4.85
CA LYS A 86 -0.81 6.17 -5.86
C LYS A 86 -0.27 6.01 -7.30
N LYS A 87 0.89 6.57 -7.59
CA LYS A 87 1.55 6.45 -8.91
C LYS A 87 2.46 5.23 -9.01
N SER A 88 2.82 4.63 -7.89
CA SER A 88 3.80 3.54 -7.86
C SER A 88 3.21 2.22 -8.35
N VAL A 89 4.04 1.47 -9.05
CA VAL A 89 3.77 0.11 -9.54
C VAL A 89 4.72 -0.85 -8.84
N VAL A 90 4.19 -1.78 -8.07
CA VAL A 90 4.98 -2.76 -7.32
C VAL A 90 4.59 -4.17 -7.72
N ALA A 91 5.59 -4.98 -8.11
CA ALA A 91 5.40 -6.40 -8.34
C ALA A 91 5.76 -7.20 -7.08
N VAL A 92 4.96 -8.23 -6.78
CA VAL A 92 5.22 -9.20 -5.69
C VAL A 92 5.34 -10.58 -6.30
N CYS A 93 6.53 -11.16 -6.19
CA CYS A 93 6.89 -12.45 -6.78
C CYS A 93 6.88 -13.55 -5.73
N GLY A 94 5.91 -14.45 -5.82
CA GLY A 94 5.58 -15.43 -4.79
C GLY A 94 4.60 -14.83 -3.77
N LEU A 95 3.45 -15.50 -3.59
CA LEU A 95 2.37 -15.03 -2.73
C LEU A 95 2.15 -15.99 -1.55
N GLY A 96 3.28 -16.52 -1.03
CA GLY A 96 3.33 -17.35 0.17
C GLY A 96 3.23 -16.52 1.46
N GLY A 97 3.86 -17.01 2.53
CA GLY A 97 3.82 -16.38 3.86
C GLY A 97 4.33 -14.95 3.90
N LEU A 98 5.39 -14.64 3.14
CA LEU A 98 5.92 -13.29 3.04
C LEU A 98 5.16 -12.44 2.02
N GLY A 99 5.02 -12.93 0.77
CA GLY A 99 4.49 -12.11 -0.32
C GLY A 99 3.00 -11.77 -0.19
N SER A 100 2.16 -12.69 0.33
CA SER A 100 0.75 -12.38 0.57
C SER A 100 0.59 -11.23 1.59
N ASN A 101 1.40 -11.24 2.65
CA ASN A 101 1.39 -10.17 3.66
C ASN A 101 1.93 -8.85 3.11
N ILE A 102 3.02 -8.87 2.33
CA ILE A 102 3.55 -7.68 1.64
C ILE A 102 2.46 -7.05 0.77
N ALA A 103 1.78 -7.84 -0.08
CA ALA A 103 0.76 -7.33 -0.98
C ALA A 103 -0.42 -6.67 -0.23
N ILE A 104 -0.89 -7.28 0.86
CA ILE A 104 -1.93 -6.71 1.72
C ILE A 104 -1.48 -5.39 2.36
N MET A 105 -0.24 -5.32 2.87
CA MET A 105 0.29 -4.09 3.48
C MET A 105 0.45 -2.97 2.45
N LEU A 106 0.96 -3.28 1.24
CA LEU A 106 1.06 -2.32 0.14
C LEU A 106 -0.32 -1.82 -0.30
N ALA A 107 -1.33 -2.69 -0.31
CA ALA A 107 -2.70 -2.29 -0.58
C ALA A 107 -3.24 -1.33 0.48
N ARG A 108 -2.99 -1.59 1.78
CA ARG A 108 -3.44 -0.73 2.88
C ARG A 108 -2.83 0.67 2.84
N ILE A 109 -1.56 0.79 2.45
CA ILE A 109 -0.90 2.11 2.32
C ILE A 109 -1.22 2.82 1.00
N GLY A 110 -1.95 2.20 0.07
CA GLY A 110 -2.44 2.86 -1.15
C GLY A 110 -1.44 2.89 -2.30
N VAL A 111 -0.60 1.85 -2.47
CA VAL A 111 0.19 1.67 -3.70
C VAL A 111 -0.76 1.51 -4.88
N GLY A 112 -0.62 2.34 -5.91
CA GLY A 112 -1.64 2.48 -6.95
C GLY A 112 -1.84 1.25 -7.82
N ARG A 113 -0.77 0.48 -8.09
CA ARG A 113 -0.85 -0.76 -8.88
C ARG A 113 0.02 -1.86 -8.29
N LEU A 114 -0.58 -3.04 -8.12
CA LEU A 114 0.13 -4.24 -7.68
C LEU A 114 0.11 -5.30 -8.80
N ILE A 115 1.28 -5.85 -9.10
CA ILE A 115 1.43 -6.99 -10.00
C ILE A 115 1.70 -8.23 -9.13
N LEU A 116 0.75 -9.15 -9.13
CA LEU A 116 0.74 -10.34 -8.27
C LEU A 116 1.13 -11.56 -9.10
N ILE A 117 2.24 -12.22 -8.76
CA ILE A 117 2.80 -13.32 -9.54
C ILE A 117 2.98 -14.54 -8.66
N ASP A 118 2.23 -15.59 -8.94
CA ASP A 118 2.32 -16.91 -8.30
C ASP A 118 1.59 -17.94 -9.15
N PHE A 119 2.03 -19.19 -9.15
CA PHE A 119 1.39 -20.27 -9.92
C PHE A 119 0.56 -21.23 -9.07
N ASP A 120 0.63 -21.10 -7.74
CA ASP A 120 -0.01 -22.03 -6.80
C ASP A 120 -1.50 -21.70 -6.57
N VAL A 121 -2.19 -22.69 -5.99
CA VAL A 121 -3.50 -22.56 -5.39
C VAL A 121 -3.38 -22.43 -3.87
N VAL A 122 -4.45 -21.92 -3.23
CA VAL A 122 -4.55 -21.85 -1.78
C VAL A 122 -4.87 -23.22 -1.21
N GLU A 123 -4.04 -23.69 -0.27
CA GLU A 123 -4.18 -24.98 0.41
C GLU A 123 -4.43 -24.80 1.92
N PRO A 124 -5.02 -25.79 2.61
CA PRO A 124 -5.27 -25.70 4.06
C PRO A 124 -4.02 -25.39 4.89
N SER A 125 -2.87 -25.98 4.51
CA SER A 125 -1.57 -25.76 5.17
C SER A 125 -1.04 -24.32 5.04
N ASN A 126 -1.60 -23.53 4.13
CA ASN A 126 -1.21 -22.14 3.93
C ASN A 126 -1.83 -21.19 4.97
N LEU A 127 -3.01 -21.54 5.51
CA LEU A 127 -3.83 -20.67 6.34
C LEU A 127 -3.18 -20.29 7.68
N ASN A 128 -2.16 -21.01 8.12
CA ASN A 128 -1.46 -20.72 9.37
C ASN A 128 -0.50 -19.52 9.29
N ARG A 129 -0.13 -19.06 8.08
CA ARG A 129 0.86 -17.95 7.90
C ARG A 129 0.66 -17.08 6.67
N GLN A 130 -0.19 -17.47 5.73
CA GLN A 130 -0.49 -16.72 4.50
C GLN A 130 -1.81 -15.96 4.67
N SER A 131 -1.94 -14.83 3.99
CA SER A 131 -3.11 -13.95 4.11
C SER A 131 -4.31 -14.44 3.29
N TYR A 132 -4.71 -15.68 3.49
CA TYR A 132 -5.89 -16.29 2.85
C TYR A 132 -6.92 -16.72 3.88
N PHE A 133 -8.16 -16.84 3.43
CA PHE A 133 -9.28 -17.31 4.22
C PHE A 133 -9.70 -18.71 3.83
N VAL A 134 -10.50 -19.38 4.68
CA VAL A 134 -11.04 -20.72 4.38
C VAL A 134 -11.82 -20.74 3.07
N GLU A 135 -12.54 -19.65 2.75
CA GLU A 135 -13.29 -19.49 1.50
C GLU A 135 -12.42 -19.38 0.24
N ASP A 136 -11.11 -19.19 0.41
CA ASP A 136 -10.16 -19.10 -0.70
C ASP A 136 -9.54 -20.45 -1.08
N LEU A 137 -9.81 -21.52 -0.32
CA LEU A 137 -9.26 -22.85 -0.59
C LEU A 137 -9.57 -23.30 -2.03
N GLY A 138 -8.52 -23.78 -2.73
CA GLY A 138 -8.60 -24.21 -4.12
C GLY A 138 -8.57 -23.11 -5.17
N LYS A 139 -8.69 -21.83 -4.79
CA LYS A 139 -8.51 -20.70 -5.74
C LYS A 139 -7.01 -20.50 -6.04
N LEU A 140 -6.69 -19.97 -7.21
CA LEU A 140 -5.35 -19.44 -7.50
C LEU A 140 -5.00 -18.36 -6.48
N LYS A 141 -3.79 -18.41 -5.91
CA LYS A 141 -3.29 -17.40 -4.92
C LYS A 141 -3.39 -15.97 -5.46
N THR A 142 -3.05 -15.79 -6.72
CA THR A 142 -3.16 -14.48 -7.40
C THR A 142 -4.59 -13.96 -7.44
N LYS A 143 -5.57 -14.82 -7.73
CA LYS A 143 -6.99 -14.46 -7.78
C LYS A 143 -7.54 -14.15 -6.39
N ALA A 144 -7.32 -15.03 -5.42
CA ALA A 144 -7.77 -14.86 -4.06
C ALA A 144 -7.25 -13.54 -3.46
N LEU A 145 -5.96 -13.27 -3.64
CA LEU A 145 -5.35 -12.04 -3.11
C LEU A 145 -5.84 -10.79 -3.81
N SER A 146 -6.05 -10.83 -5.13
CA SER A 146 -6.64 -9.71 -5.88
C SER A 146 -8.05 -9.38 -5.40
N GLU A 147 -8.90 -10.39 -5.14
CA GLU A 147 -10.26 -10.22 -4.59
C GLU A 147 -10.22 -9.59 -3.18
N GLN A 148 -9.26 -9.98 -2.34
CA GLN A 148 -9.08 -9.39 -1.01
C GLN A 148 -8.60 -7.94 -1.09
N ILE A 149 -7.64 -7.64 -1.97
CA ILE A 149 -7.13 -6.28 -2.17
C ILE A 149 -8.26 -5.34 -2.60
N ALA A 150 -9.14 -5.77 -3.49
CA ALA A 150 -10.29 -4.97 -3.92
C ALA A 150 -11.25 -4.64 -2.76
N LYS A 151 -11.39 -5.54 -1.76
CA LYS A 151 -12.17 -5.29 -0.54
C LYS A 151 -11.45 -4.37 0.45
N ILE A 152 -10.10 -4.40 0.48
CA ILE A 152 -9.28 -3.56 1.38
C ILE A 152 -9.19 -2.14 0.85
N ASN A 153 -8.89 -1.98 -0.42
CA ASN A 153 -8.72 -0.68 -1.06
C ASN A 153 -9.20 -0.74 -2.52
N PRO A 154 -10.44 -0.28 -2.79
CA PRO A 154 -11.06 -0.38 -4.12
C PRO A 154 -10.47 0.59 -5.16
N PHE A 155 -9.47 1.41 -4.78
CA PHE A 155 -8.81 2.38 -5.66
C PHE A 155 -7.50 1.85 -6.25
N ILE A 156 -7.04 0.67 -5.82
CA ILE A 156 -5.84 0.02 -6.32
C ILE A 156 -6.17 -0.87 -7.52
N SER A 157 -5.35 -0.81 -8.56
CA SER A 157 -5.42 -1.77 -9.65
C SER A 157 -4.52 -2.98 -9.35
N THR A 158 -5.03 -4.18 -9.62
CA THR A 158 -4.24 -5.41 -9.55
C THR A 158 -4.10 -6.04 -10.93
N GLN A 159 -2.90 -6.48 -11.25
CA GLN A 159 -2.62 -7.35 -12.42
C GLN A 159 -2.12 -8.68 -11.89
N THR A 160 -2.69 -9.78 -12.38
CA THR A 160 -2.37 -11.13 -11.89
C THR A 160 -1.72 -11.97 -12.97
N HIS A 161 -0.67 -12.69 -12.59
CA HIS A 161 0.03 -13.65 -13.45
C HIS A 161 0.11 -15.01 -12.74
N ALA A 162 -0.75 -15.95 -13.14
CA ALA A 162 -0.75 -17.31 -12.61
C ALA A 162 0.29 -18.16 -13.36
N LEU A 163 1.58 -17.88 -13.12
CA LEU A 163 2.69 -18.55 -13.81
C LEU A 163 3.94 -18.60 -12.94
N LYS A 164 4.85 -19.51 -13.29
CA LYS A 164 6.20 -19.58 -12.72
C LYS A 164 7.10 -18.58 -13.42
N ILE A 165 7.88 -17.82 -12.63
CA ILE A 165 8.89 -16.90 -13.18
C ILE A 165 10.08 -17.73 -13.71
N THR A 166 10.50 -17.43 -14.93
CA THR A 166 11.61 -18.07 -15.62
C THR A 166 12.50 -17.02 -16.29
N HIS A 167 13.67 -17.41 -16.80
CA HIS A 167 14.56 -16.51 -17.53
C HIS A 167 13.86 -15.86 -18.74
N GLU A 168 12.97 -16.60 -19.41
CA GLU A 168 12.34 -16.17 -20.66
C GLU A 168 11.26 -15.11 -20.41
N ASN A 169 10.55 -15.17 -19.27
CA ASN A 169 9.43 -14.25 -18.99
C ASN A 169 9.79 -13.03 -18.14
N ILE A 170 10.98 -13.01 -17.50
CA ILE A 170 11.46 -11.82 -16.75
C ILE A 170 11.39 -10.54 -17.60
N PRO A 171 11.85 -10.48 -18.86
CA PRO A 171 11.88 -9.25 -19.62
C PRO A 171 10.51 -8.59 -19.83
N THR A 172 9.42 -9.36 -19.80
CA THR A 172 8.07 -8.87 -20.06
C THR A 172 7.26 -8.62 -18.79
N LEU A 173 7.51 -9.40 -17.74
CA LEU A 173 6.71 -9.35 -16.50
C LEU A 173 6.84 -8.05 -15.71
N PHE A 174 8.02 -7.41 -15.74
CA PHE A 174 8.35 -6.30 -14.86
C PHE A 174 8.41 -4.94 -15.59
N THR A 175 7.95 -4.89 -16.82
CA THR A 175 7.93 -3.64 -17.59
C THR A 175 7.04 -2.60 -16.89
N GLY A 176 7.62 -1.44 -16.58
CA GLY A 176 6.92 -0.35 -15.90
C GLY A 176 6.75 -0.53 -14.40
N CYS A 177 7.45 -1.48 -13.77
CA CYS A 177 7.53 -1.57 -12.31
C CYS A 177 8.56 -0.57 -11.76
N ASP A 178 8.22 0.07 -10.64
CA ASP A 178 9.16 0.87 -9.86
C ASP A 178 9.95 -0.01 -8.89
N ILE A 179 9.27 -1.00 -8.30
CA ILE A 179 9.83 -1.91 -7.30
C ILE A 179 9.34 -3.33 -7.59
N VAL A 180 10.24 -4.29 -7.42
CA VAL A 180 9.92 -5.73 -7.43
C VAL A 180 10.32 -6.33 -6.09
N CYS A 181 9.36 -6.99 -5.43
CA CYS A 181 9.56 -7.71 -4.17
C CYS A 181 9.67 -9.21 -4.47
N GLU A 182 10.83 -9.78 -4.24
CA GLU A 182 11.05 -11.23 -4.31
C GLU A 182 10.68 -11.87 -2.96
N ALA A 183 9.73 -12.80 -2.97
CA ALA A 183 9.21 -13.48 -1.78
C ALA A 183 9.12 -15.02 -1.97
N PHE A 184 10.02 -15.60 -2.75
CA PHE A 184 10.10 -17.04 -2.95
C PHE A 184 10.61 -17.78 -1.70
N ASP A 185 10.24 -19.03 -1.57
CA ASP A 185 10.80 -19.95 -0.59
C ASP A 185 11.99 -20.76 -1.14
N SER A 186 12.09 -20.91 -2.48
CA SER A 186 13.16 -21.64 -3.14
C SER A 186 14.42 -20.78 -3.32
N ALA A 187 15.55 -21.22 -2.77
CA ALA A 187 16.85 -20.57 -2.95
C ALA A 187 17.26 -20.47 -4.43
N LEU A 188 16.94 -21.49 -5.24
CA LEU A 188 17.22 -21.50 -6.67
C LEU A 188 16.41 -20.43 -7.42
N ALA A 189 15.12 -20.29 -7.09
CA ALA A 189 14.26 -19.28 -7.70
C ALA A 189 14.72 -17.85 -7.30
N LYS A 190 15.12 -17.63 -6.05
CA LYS A 190 15.71 -16.38 -5.57
C LYS A 190 16.97 -16.02 -6.39
N ALA A 191 17.92 -16.96 -6.46
CA ALA A 191 19.17 -16.76 -7.19
C ALA A 191 18.91 -16.48 -8.69
N MET A 192 18.02 -17.24 -9.32
CA MET A 192 17.65 -17.06 -10.72
C MET A 192 17.11 -15.66 -10.98
N LEU A 193 16.15 -15.20 -10.16
CA LEU A 193 15.58 -13.85 -10.32
C LEU A 193 16.66 -12.78 -10.08
N ALA A 194 17.39 -12.84 -8.96
CA ALA A 194 18.40 -11.84 -8.61
C ALA A 194 19.51 -11.70 -9.66
N GLN A 195 20.01 -12.82 -10.20
CA GLN A 195 21.07 -12.82 -11.20
C GLN A 195 20.62 -12.29 -12.57
N ASN A 196 19.37 -12.45 -12.93
CA ASN A 196 18.88 -12.09 -14.26
C ASN A 196 18.11 -10.77 -14.31
N PHE A 197 17.57 -10.32 -13.18
CA PHE A 197 16.73 -9.13 -13.11
C PHE A 197 17.44 -7.86 -13.61
N HIS A 198 18.60 -7.55 -13.08
CA HIS A 198 19.33 -6.32 -13.41
C HIS A 198 19.85 -6.25 -14.85
N LYS A 199 19.92 -7.37 -15.55
CA LYS A 199 20.26 -7.38 -17.00
C LYS A 199 19.20 -6.68 -17.82
N HIS A 200 17.93 -6.78 -17.40
CA HIS A 200 16.78 -6.24 -18.14
C HIS A 200 16.24 -4.96 -17.50
N PHE A 201 16.38 -4.81 -16.18
CA PHE A 201 15.81 -3.71 -15.39
C PHE A 201 16.85 -3.07 -14.46
N PRO A 202 17.94 -2.45 -15.00
CA PRO A 202 19.03 -1.91 -14.18
C PRO A 202 18.62 -0.72 -13.32
N GLN A 203 17.51 -0.04 -13.63
CA GLN A 203 17.01 1.12 -12.89
C GLN A 203 15.85 0.78 -11.94
N THR A 204 15.30 -0.44 -12.00
CA THR A 204 14.20 -0.86 -11.13
C THR A 204 14.75 -1.47 -9.85
N THR A 205 14.19 -1.08 -8.71
CA THR A 205 14.61 -1.61 -7.41
C THR A 205 14.10 -3.05 -7.23
N LEU A 206 15.02 -3.99 -6.99
CA LEU A 206 14.70 -5.35 -6.56
C LEU A 206 14.95 -5.48 -5.06
N ILE A 207 13.92 -5.86 -4.31
CA ILE A 207 13.99 -6.17 -2.88
C ILE A 207 13.90 -7.68 -2.72
N CYS A 208 14.97 -8.29 -2.23
CA CYS A 208 15.05 -9.73 -1.99
C CYS A 208 14.95 -10.06 -0.50
N ALA A 209 14.20 -11.09 -0.17
CA ALA A 209 14.19 -11.64 1.18
C ALA A 209 15.37 -12.62 1.38
N SER A 210 16.09 -12.47 2.48
CA SER A 210 17.06 -13.47 2.92
C SER A 210 16.34 -14.66 3.54
N GLY A 211 16.75 -15.87 3.16
CA GLY A 211 16.32 -17.09 3.87
C GLY A 211 16.91 -17.10 5.29
N LEU A 212 16.09 -17.45 6.27
CA LEU A 212 16.59 -17.70 7.62
C LEU A 212 17.40 -18.99 7.65
N ALA A 213 18.37 -19.08 8.58
CA ALA A 213 19.25 -20.24 8.76
C ALA A 213 18.55 -21.48 9.35
N GLY A 214 17.24 -21.61 9.22
CA GLY A 214 16.44 -22.71 9.78
C GLY A 214 16.48 -22.69 11.31
N TYR A 215 16.88 -23.79 11.93
CA TYR A 215 17.02 -23.92 13.39
C TYR A 215 18.39 -23.46 13.93
N GLY A 216 19.21 -22.80 13.09
CA GLY A 216 20.48 -22.25 13.48
C GLY A 216 20.38 -21.04 14.42
N ASN A 217 21.53 -20.60 14.92
CA ASN A 217 21.61 -19.45 15.82
C ASN A 217 21.30 -18.16 15.02
N SER A 218 20.22 -17.48 15.35
CA SER A 218 19.82 -16.23 14.70
C SER A 218 20.85 -15.10 14.82
N ASN A 219 21.75 -15.15 15.83
CA ASN A 219 22.83 -14.19 16.01
C ASN A 219 23.96 -14.34 14.99
N GLU A 220 23.98 -15.40 14.21
CA GLU A 220 24.92 -15.62 13.10
C GLU A 220 24.49 -14.94 11.78
N ILE A 221 23.30 -14.35 11.73
CA ILE A 221 22.82 -13.60 10.56
C ILE A 221 23.72 -12.36 10.39
N LYS A 222 24.39 -12.28 9.23
CA LYS A 222 25.26 -11.15 8.87
C LYS A 222 24.65 -10.37 7.71
N THR A 223 24.65 -9.06 7.83
CA THR A 223 24.32 -8.16 6.71
C THR A 223 25.58 -7.75 5.95
N ARG A 224 25.49 -7.69 4.62
CA ARG A 224 26.56 -7.16 3.77
C ARG A 224 25.96 -6.33 2.64
N LYS A 225 26.69 -5.30 2.20
CA LYS A 225 26.42 -4.68 0.90
C LYS A 225 26.89 -5.61 -0.21
N ILE A 226 26.07 -5.77 -1.22
CA ILE A 226 26.38 -6.49 -2.47
C ILE A 226 26.77 -5.47 -3.51
#